data_20080161ef95915474c2c735a6ff68f3
#
_entry.id   20080161ef95915474c2c735a6ff68f3
#
_cell.length_a   1.000
_cell.length_b   1.000
_cell.length_c   1.000
_cell.angle_alpha   90.00
_cell.angle_beta   90.00
_cell.angle_gamma   90.00
#
_symmetry.space_group_name_H-M   'P 1'
#
loop_
_entity.id
_entity.type
_entity.pdbx_description
1 polymer ?
#
loop_
_entity_poly.entity_id
_entity_poly.type
_entity_poly.pdbx_seq_one_letter_code
_entity_poly.pdbx_strand_id
1 'polypeptide(L)'
;GISAREVLLLCDLKDTSKKIVRAISNVENVILLATELSDEVLKSVFLGIKNDITDIIRSIADFRAIFIALNSSQCLIVCEVLKEQLLSITEDIFYFREILRDLTLEKKSVIFENIKENLLSIIKDPYSFKIIFEYLTPEQCSVGCEVVKEKLPTMINSACDLSEVIQYLTPEQCTVICKALKEKLPVFIKSVSDFRIILQYLTPNQRGVIYESVKEKLLVIINSAYDLNEVIQYLTPEQCTVVCKALKEKLSTLIKSASDFKIILQYLTPNQRGVIYEFVKEKLPVIINSAYDFRELIQYLTPEQCTVVCKALKEKLSVIIEDPFDFKIIVRYLTFDQFVVVCEFLKLPTIINSAYDFKIIIESLSPEQCNLVCEILKERLSDIINSSYDFTTVVEFLNPNECNVVCEILRERLSDIINSSYDFIT
;
A
#
# COMPACT_ATOMS: atom_id res chain seq x y z
N GLY A 1 10.07 32.74 -48.30
CA GLY A 1 10.43 31.38 -47.96
C GLY A 1 10.73 30.58 -49.22
N ILE A 2 11.79 29.80 -49.24
CA ILE A 2 12.11 28.85 -50.32
C ILE A 2 11.15 27.66 -50.16
N SER A 3 10.48 27.25 -51.25
CA SER A 3 9.62 26.06 -51.21
C SER A 3 10.46 24.78 -51.09
N ALA A 4 9.93 23.72 -50.47
CA ALA A 4 10.56 22.40 -50.38
C ALA A 4 11.05 21.88 -51.77
N ARG A 5 10.33 22.26 -52.83
CA ARG A 5 10.68 21.91 -54.22
C ARG A 5 11.89 22.66 -54.72
N GLU A 6 12.15 23.89 -54.29
CA GLU A 6 13.34 24.66 -54.59
C GLU A 6 14.56 24.13 -53.84
N VAL A 7 14.36 23.64 -52.60
CA VAL A 7 15.42 22.95 -51.84
C VAL A 7 15.83 21.63 -52.50
N LEU A 8 14.85 20.83 -52.99
CA LEU A 8 15.09 19.59 -53.73
C LEU A 8 15.90 19.83 -55.07
N LEU A 9 15.59 20.89 -55.78
CA LEU A 9 16.31 21.29 -56.96
C LEU A 9 17.73 21.80 -56.67
N LEU A 10 17.97 22.24 -55.45
CA LEU A 10 19.26 22.68 -54.95
C LEU A 10 20.17 21.53 -54.45
N CYS A 11 19.61 20.35 -54.07
CA CYS A 11 20.40 19.22 -53.55
C CYS A 11 21.29 18.53 -54.57
N ASP A 12 21.14 18.76 -55.88
CA ASP A 12 21.96 18.14 -56.94
C ASP A 12 23.29 18.85 -57.21
N LEU A 13 23.64 19.89 -56.47
CA LEU A 13 24.85 20.71 -56.71
C LEU A 13 25.72 20.78 -55.44
N LYS A 14 27.03 20.54 -55.59
CA LYS A 14 28.05 20.59 -54.50
C LYS A 14 28.17 21.94 -53.77
N ASP A 15 27.53 23.01 -54.23
CA ASP A 15 27.48 24.34 -53.61
C ASP A 15 26.20 24.61 -52.79
N THR A 16 25.36 23.59 -52.64
CA THR A 16 24.00 23.70 -52.14
C THR A 16 23.93 23.80 -50.61
N SER A 17 24.88 23.20 -49.89
CA SER A 17 24.91 23.25 -48.41
C SER A 17 24.97 24.69 -47.89
N LYS A 18 25.82 25.57 -48.48
CA LYS A 18 25.92 26.98 -48.07
C LYS A 18 24.64 27.81 -48.37
N LYS A 19 23.91 27.47 -49.44
CA LYS A 19 22.63 28.13 -49.75
C LYS A 19 21.50 27.66 -48.85
N ILE A 20 21.45 26.39 -48.52
CA ILE A 20 20.49 25.81 -47.57
C ILE A 20 20.71 26.41 -46.19
N VAL A 21 21.97 26.48 -45.71
CA VAL A 21 22.32 27.08 -44.42
C VAL A 21 21.87 28.54 -44.34
N ARG A 22 22.03 29.31 -45.40
CA ARG A 22 21.54 30.70 -45.43
C ARG A 22 20.00 30.81 -45.41
N ALA A 23 19.29 29.79 -45.89
CA ALA A 23 17.83 29.74 -45.89
C ALA A 23 17.27 29.23 -44.53
N ILE A 24 18.04 28.41 -43.80
CA ILE A 24 17.68 27.86 -42.48
C ILE A 24 18.30 28.78 -41.42
N SER A 25 17.55 29.84 -41.04
CA SER A 25 18.02 30.83 -40.08
C SER A 25 17.48 30.64 -38.66
N ASN A 26 16.53 29.72 -38.50
CA ASN A 26 15.88 29.44 -37.20
C ASN A 26 15.30 28.01 -37.15
N VAL A 27 14.89 27.58 -35.95
CA VAL A 27 14.33 26.25 -35.67
C VAL A 27 13.05 25.97 -36.46
N GLU A 28 12.20 26.97 -36.69
CA GLU A 28 10.94 26.82 -37.46
C GLU A 28 11.26 26.41 -38.91
N ASN A 29 12.32 26.97 -39.53
CA ASN A 29 12.77 26.57 -40.86
C ASN A 29 13.33 25.15 -40.88
N VAL A 30 14.00 24.70 -39.80
CA VAL A 30 14.46 23.31 -39.63
C VAL A 30 13.29 22.35 -39.59
N ILE A 31 12.24 22.69 -38.80
CA ILE A 31 11.02 21.89 -38.67
C ILE A 31 10.30 21.82 -40.02
N LEU A 32 10.08 22.95 -40.66
CA LEU A 32 9.40 23.01 -41.97
C LEU A 32 10.15 22.14 -43.00
N LEU A 33 11.44 22.25 -43.06
CA LEU A 33 12.26 21.45 -43.95
C LEU A 33 12.14 19.97 -43.67
N ALA A 34 12.20 19.59 -42.39
CA ALA A 34 12.15 18.20 -41.98
C ALA A 34 10.78 17.56 -42.23
N THR A 35 9.68 18.32 -42.15
CA THR A 35 8.32 17.81 -42.39
C THR A 35 8.00 17.66 -43.90
N GLU A 36 8.68 18.38 -44.76
CA GLU A 36 8.42 18.38 -46.21
C GLU A 36 9.33 17.41 -46.98
N LEU A 37 10.48 16.99 -46.41
CA LEU A 37 11.45 16.14 -47.08
C LEU A 37 11.19 14.65 -46.75
N SER A 38 11.55 13.78 -47.71
CA SER A 38 11.66 12.34 -47.44
C SER A 38 12.84 12.08 -46.51
N ASP A 39 12.81 10.96 -45.79
CA ASP A 39 13.83 10.59 -44.80
C ASP A 39 15.22 10.54 -45.38
N GLU A 40 15.41 10.03 -46.62
CA GLU A 40 16.70 9.96 -47.31
C GLU A 40 17.26 11.34 -47.62
N VAL A 41 16.40 12.23 -48.11
CA VAL A 41 16.79 13.61 -48.45
C VAL A 41 17.06 14.40 -47.18
N LEU A 42 16.23 14.25 -46.15
CA LEU A 42 16.44 14.87 -44.86
C LEU A 42 17.77 14.49 -44.22
N LYS A 43 18.13 13.20 -44.25
CA LYS A 43 19.43 12.71 -43.74
C LYS A 43 20.59 13.34 -44.51
N SER A 44 20.50 13.40 -45.82
CA SER A 44 21.55 13.98 -46.67
C SER A 44 21.72 15.50 -46.42
N VAL A 45 20.58 16.22 -46.26
CA VAL A 45 20.61 17.66 -45.96
C VAL A 45 21.21 17.90 -44.58
N PHE A 46 20.76 17.18 -43.55
CA PHE A 46 21.27 17.37 -42.19
C PHE A 46 22.75 17.01 -42.04
N LEU A 47 23.25 15.99 -42.73
CA LEU A 47 24.65 15.67 -42.77
C LEU A 47 25.46 16.80 -43.46
N GLY A 48 24.92 17.38 -44.54
CA GLY A 48 25.57 18.48 -45.26
C GLY A 48 25.67 19.79 -44.47
N ILE A 49 24.75 20.02 -43.54
CA ILE A 49 24.68 21.24 -42.69
C ILE A 49 25.00 20.96 -41.21
N LYS A 50 25.55 19.79 -40.88
CA LYS A 50 25.79 19.36 -39.50
C LYS A 50 26.49 20.44 -38.65
N ASN A 51 27.54 21.05 -39.18
CA ASN A 51 28.32 22.06 -38.46
C ASN A 51 27.56 23.38 -38.27
N ASP A 52 26.72 23.74 -39.24
CA ASP A 52 25.93 25.00 -39.19
C ASP A 52 24.64 24.86 -38.38
N ILE A 53 24.07 23.65 -38.29
CA ILE A 53 22.85 23.38 -37.55
C ILE A 53 23.08 23.54 -36.04
N THR A 54 24.31 23.35 -35.58
CA THR A 54 24.69 23.62 -34.18
C THR A 54 24.56 25.09 -33.79
N ASP A 55 24.71 25.99 -34.78
CA ASP A 55 24.49 27.41 -34.57
C ASP A 55 23.01 27.82 -34.59
N ILE A 56 22.17 26.94 -35.10
CA ILE A 56 20.72 27.15 -35.19
C ILE A 56 20.04 26.53 -33.95
N ILE A 57 20.40 25.31 -33.58
CA ILE A 57 19.85 24.58 -32.44
C ILE A 57 20.74 24.85 -31.22
N ARG A 58 20.39 25.89 -30.46
CA ARG A 58 21.23 26.40 -29.36
C ARG A 58 20.67 26.10 -27.98
N SER A 59 19.39 25.71 -27.92
CA SER A 59 18.71 25.55 -26.67
C SER A 59 17.91 24.26 -26.61
N ILE A 60 17.51 23.88 -25.37
CA ILE A 60 16.63 22.76 -25.12
C ILE A 60 15.27 22.98 -25.78
N ALA A 61 14.80 24.22 -25.77
CA ALA A 61 13.52 24.58 -26.40
C ALA A 61 13.53 24.28 -27.89
N ASP A 62 14.70 24.48 -28.56
CA ASP A 62 14.89 24.16 -29.95
C ASP A 62 14.80 22.66 -30.23
N PHE A 63 15.57 21.83 -29.48
CA PHE A 63 15.49 20.38 -29.59
C PHE A 63 14.06 19.86 -29.29
N ARG A 64 13.43 20.36 -28.23
CA ARG A 64 12.07 19.98 -27.87
C ARG A 64 11.09 20.31 -28.99
N ALA A 65 11.16 21.52 -29.56
CA ALA A 65 10.30 21.93 -30.66
C ALA A 65 10.46 21.01 -31.88
N ILE A 66 11.69 20.67 -32.22
CA ILE A 66 12.04 19.76 -33.34
C ILE A 66 11.43 18.35 -33.04
N PHE A 67 11.72 17.76 -31.88
CA PHE A 67 11.23 16.42 -31.56
C PHE A 67 9.71 16.32 -31.42
N ILE A 68 9.04 17.39 -31.00
CA ILE A 68 7.57 17.43 -30.99
C ILE A 68 7.02 17.41 -32.41
N ALA A 69 7.56 18.20 -33.30
CA ALA A 69 7.08 18.41 -34.67
C ALA A 69 7.32 17.22 -35.60
N LEU A 70 8.44 16.51 -35.45
CA LEU A 70 8.86 15.44 -36.34
C LEU A 70 8.19 14.10 -36.03
N ASN A 71 8.08 13.22 -37.01
CA ASN A 71 7.70 11.81 -36.77
C ASN A 71 8.89 10.99 -36.21
N SER A 72 8.64 9.72 -35.81
CA SER A 72 9.66 8.88 -35.15
C SER A 72 10.85 8.58 -36.04
N SER A 73 10.66 8.39 -37.36
CA SER A 73 11.74 8.15 -38.33
C SER A 73 12.62 9.39 -38.50
N GLN A 74 12.01 10.55 -38.62
CA GLN A 74 12.71 11.84 -38.70
C GLN A 74 13.47 12.16 -37.40
N CYS A 75 12.88 11.84 -36.24
CA CYS A 75 13.56 11.95 -34.94
C CYS A 75 14.82 11.08 -34.88
N LEU A 76 14.78 9.87 -35.45
CA LEU A 76 15.97 9.01 -35.56
C LEU A 76 17.09 9.69 -36.35
N ILE A 77 16.77 10.27 -37.50
CA ILE A 77 17.75 10.99 -38.34
C ILE A 77 18.38 12.15 -37.57
N VAL A 78 17.56 12.94 -36.86
CA VAL A 78 18.05 14.06 -36.03
C VAL A 78 18.96 13.55 -34.91
N CYS A 79 18.60 12.48 -34.22
CA CYS A 79 19.42 11.87 -33.17
C CYS A 79 20.77 11.38 -33.72
N GLU A 80 20.79 10.72 -34.90
CA GLU A 80 22.02 10.24 -35.52
C GLU A 80 22.95 11.39 -35.94
N VAL A 81 22.38 12.41 -36.56
CA VAL A 81 23.21 13.53 -37.10
C VAL A 81 23.68 14.45 -35.98
N LEU A 82 22.86 14.73 -35.00
CA LEU A 82 23.14 15.64 -33.89
C LEU A 82 23.50 14.91 -32.58
N LYS A 83 24.00 13.68 -32.67
CA LYS A 83 24.30 12.83 -31.50
C LYS A 83 25.18 13.54 -30.46
N GLU A 84 26.25 14.21 -30.91
CA GLU A 84 27.18 14.88 -30.00
C GLU A 84 26.53 16.07 -29.27
N GLN A 85 25.72 16.85 -29.98
CA GLN A 85 24.98 17.98 -29.38
C GLN A 85 23.89 17.47 -28.42
N LEU A 86 23.16 16.41 -28.80
CA LEU A 86 22.18 15.79 -27.95
C LEU A 86 22.80 15.28 -26.65
N LEU A 87 23.96 14.61 -26.74
CA LEU A 87 24.72 14.14 -25.59
C LEU A 87 25.16 15.29 -24.68
N SER A 88 25.72 16.37 -25.28
CA SER A 88 26.14 17.55 -24.53
C SER A 88 24.97 18.20 -23.75
N ILE A 89 23.81 18.29 -24.37
CA ILE A 89 22.61 18.85 -23.73
C ILE A 89 22.05 17.90 -22.66
N THR A 90 22.08 16.59 -22.91
CA THR A 90 21.58 15.58 -21.97
C THR A 90 22.50 15.34 -20.77
N GLU A 91 23.70 15.93 -20.72
CA GLU A 91 24.54 15.93 -19.51
C GLU A 91 23.86 16.62 -18.33
N ASP A 92 22.98 17.58 -18.59
CA ASP A 92 22.07 18.15 -17.58
C ASP A 92 20.73 17.39 -17.60
N ILE A 93 20.44 16.69 -16.53
CA ILE A 93 19.26 15.84 -16.40
C ILE A 93 17.94 16.62 -16.49
N PHE A 94 17.92 17.87 -16.04
CA PHE A 94 16.73 18.71 -16.16
C PHE A 94 16.41 19.03 -17.61
N TYR A 95 17.44 19.24 -18.41
CA TYR A 95 17.32 19.49 -19.84
C TYR A 95 16.83 18.24 -20.58
N PHE A 96 17.38 17.10 -20.23
CA PHE A 96 16.91 15.83 -20.77
C PHE A 96 15.44 15.56 -20.45
N ARG A 97 15.02 15.78 -19.21
CA ARG A 97 13.63 15.70 -18.80
C ARG A 97 12.71 16.60 -19.62
N GLU A 98 13.10 17.85 -19.84
CA GLU A 98 12.31 18.81 -20.62
C GLU A 98 12.15 18.38 -22.08
N ILE A 99 13.15 17.71 -22.66
CA ILE A 99 13.05 17.13 -24.00
C ILE A 99 12.03 15.97 -23.99
N LEU A 100 12.08 15.06 -23.04
CA LEU A 100 11.26 13.85 -23.02
C LEU A 100 9.79 14.09 -22.62
N ARG A 101 9.49 15.12 -21.84
CA ARG A 101 8.21 15.31 -21.17
C ARG A 101 6.99 15.20 -22.08
N ASP A 102 7.03 15.82 -23.23
CA ASP A 102 5.87 15.95 -24.14
C ASP A 102 5.96 15.03 -25.38
N LEU A 103 6.93 14.12 -25.42
CA LEU A 103 7.11 13.21 -26.54
C LEU A 103 6.25 11.96 -26.39
N THR A 104 5.87 11.40 -27.55
CA THR A 104 5.24 10.08 -27.61
C THR A 104 6.24 8.99 -27.17
N LEU A 105 5.73 7.84 -26.74
CA LEU A 105 6.55 6.70 -26.29
C LEU A 105 7.55 6.26 -27.40
N GLU A 106 7.10 6.22 -28.64
CA GLU A 106 7.94 5.87 -29.79
C GLU A 106 9.14 6.81 -29.96
N LYS A 107 8.91 8.13 -29.86
CA LYS A 107 9.98 9.14 -29.95
C LYS A 107 10.95 9.05 -28.77
N LYS A 108 10.44 8.82 -27.56
CA LYS A 108 11.27 8.56 -26.37
C LYS A 108 12.16 7.34 -26.57
N SER A 109 11.61 6.28 -27.16
CA SER A 109 12.37 5.08 -27.50
C SER A 109 13.51 5.35 -28.48
N VAL A 110 13.25 6.15 -29.52
CA VAL A 110 14.28 6.56 -30.48
C VAL A 110 15.42 7.32 -29.80
N ILE A 111 15.09 8.27 -28.91
CA ILE A 111 16.09 9.04 -28.18
C ILE A 111 16.91 8.11 -27.27
N PHE A 112 16.22 7.24 -26.49
CA PHE A 112 16.89 6.30 -25.58
C PHE A 112 17.90 5.41 -26.32
N GLU A 113 17.52 4.80 -27.44
CA GLU A 113 18.42 3.95 -28.24
C GLU A 113 19.71 4.68 -28.66
N ASN A 114 19.64 5.99 -28.94
CA ASN A 114 20.78 6.78 -29.32
C ASN A 114 21.69 7.20 -28.16
N ILE A 115 21.18 7.27 -26.94
CA ILE A 115 21.94 7.70 -25.75
C ILE A 115 22.33 6.57 -24.81
N LYS A 116 21.76 5.34 -24.97
CA LYS A 116 21.91 4.24 -24.01
C LYS A 116 23.36 3.90 -23.65
N GLU A 117 24.28 3.98 -24.60
CA GLU A 117 25.71 3.75 -24.37
C GLU A 117 26.37 4.84 -23.51
N ASN A 118 25.72 6.02 -23.44
CA ASN A 118 26.21 7.17 -22.69
C ASN A 118 25.52 7.34 -21.34
N LEU A 119 24.60 6.42 -20.94
CA LEU A 119 23.87 6.47 -19.67
C LEU A 119 24.81 6.58 -18.46
N LEU A 120 25.97 5.95 -18.51
CA LEU A 120 26.99 6.03 -17.45
C LEU A 120 27.51 7.46 -17.20
N SER A 121 27.55 8.31 -18.21
CA SER A 121 27.95 9.71 -18.07
C SER A 121 26.79 10.62 -17.67
N ILE A 122 25.58 10.30 -18.10
CA ILE A 122 24.36 11.08 -17.84
C ILE A 122 23.83 10.82 -16.43
N ILE A 123 23.79 9.56 -16.00
CA ILE A 123 23.31 9.16 -14.68
C ILE A 123 24.42 9.37 -13.65
N LYS A 124 24.31 10.44 -12.87
CA LYS A 124 25.31 10.83 -11.85
C LYS A 124 24.89 10.45 -10.44
N ASP A 125 23.59 10.32 -10.22
CA ASP A 125 22.96 10.07 -8.91
C ASP A 125 21.62 9.34 -9.07
N PRO A 126 20.98 8.86 -7.96
CA PRO A 126 19.68 8.19 -8.01
C PRO A 126 18.56 9.04 -8.60
N TYR A 127 18.59 10.35 -8.42
CA TYR A 127 17.59 11.26 -8.97
C TYR A 127 17.66 11.33 -10.49
N SER A 128 18.86 11.44 -11.06
CA SER A 128 19.05 11.39 -12.52
C SER A 128 18.66 10.03 -13.11
N PHE A 129 18.94 8.94 -12.39
CA PHE A 129 18.44 7.60 -12.75
C PHE A 129 16.91 7.60 -12.85
N LYS A 130 16.21 8.01 -11.77
CA LYS A 130 14.74 8.05 -11.72
C LYS A 130 14.16 8.85 -12.88
N ILE A 131 14.65 10.07 -13.12
CA ILE A 131 14.14 10.95 -14.17
C ILE A 131 14.24 10.29 -15.55
N ILE A 132 15.31 9.59 -15.84
CA ILE A 132 15.46 8.90 -17.13
C ILE A 132 14.49 7.72 -17.21
N PHE A 133 14.48 6.89 -16.18
CA PHE A 133 13.75 5.62 -16.18
C PHE A 133 12.23 5.79 -16.09
N GLU A 134 11.74 6.90 -15.57
CA GLU A 134 10.32 7.26 -15.56
C GLU A 134 9.72 7.36 -16.98
N TYR A 135 10.55 7.64 -17.99
CA TYR A 135 10.10 7.79 -19.38
C TYR A 135 10.37 6.57 -20.26
N LEU A 136 10.93 5.51 -19.73
CA LEU A 136 11.29 4.29 -20.47
C LEU A 136 10.22 3.21 -20.38
N THR A 137 10.17 2.33 -21.38
CA THR A 137 9.39 1.09 -21.27
C THR A 137 10.07 0.10 -20.31
N PRO A 138 9.35 -0.91 -19.78
CA PRO A 138 9.96 -1.94 -18.93
C PRO A 138 11.18 -2.63 -19.59
N GLU A 139 11.12 -2.88 -20.89
CA GLU A 139 12.21 -3.50 -21.67
C GLU A 139 13.43 -2.57 -21.73
N GLN A 140 13.20 -1.28 -21.96
CA GLN A 140 14.25 -0.26 -21.97
C GLN A 140 14.84 -0.05 -20.57
N CYS A 141 14.01 -0.07 -19.53
CA CYS A 141 14.48 -0.06 -18.15
C CYS A 141 15.42 -1.23 -17.87
N SER A 142 15.08 -2.43 -18.33
CA SER A 142 15.94 -3.60 -18.17
C SER A 142 17.30 -3.42 -18.87
N VAL A 143 17.31 -2.94 -20.12
CA VAL A 143 18.54 -2.67 -20.86
C VAL A 143 19.36 -1.56 -20.20
N GLY A 144 18.72 -0.45 -19.81
CA GLY A 144 19.40 0.67 -19.15
C GLY A 144 20.02 0.27 -17.81
N CYS A 145 19.32 -0.55 -17.01
CA CYS A 145 19.83 -1.07 -15.75
C CYS A 145 21.08 -1.94 -15.94
N GLU A 146 21.12 -2.77 -16.98
CA GLU A 146 22.32 -3.56 -17.30
C GLU A 146 23.55 -2.67 -17.61
N VAL A 147 23.32 -1.55 -18.30
CA VAL A 147 24.41 -0.60 -18.61
C VAL A 147 24.97 0.05 -17.34
N VAL A 148 24.11 0.41 -16.38
CA VAL A 148 24.53 1.17 -15.19
C VAL A 148 24.69 0.34 -13.92
N LYS A 149 24.45 -0.98 -13.97
CA LYS A 149 24.39 -1.86 -12.80
C LYS A 149 25.61 -1.79 -11.88
N GLU A 150 26.79 -1.65 -12.43
CA GLU A 150 28.03 -1.59 -11.63
C GLU A 150 28.22 -0.24 -10.94
N LYS A 151 27.63 0.83 -11.51
CA LYS A 151 27.68 2.17 -10.93
C LYS A 151 26.62 2.37 -9.84
N LEU A 152 25.45 1.74 -9.94
CA LEU A 152 24.35 1.91 -9.01
C LEU A 152 24.75 1.75 -7.54
N PRO A 153 25.49 0.71 -7.11
CA PRO A 153 25.90 0.56 -5.72
C PRO A 153 26.77 1.69 -5.18
N THR A 154 27.48 2.42 -6.05
CA THR A 154 28.31 3.55 -5.65
C THR A 154 27.51 4.84 -5.45
N MET A 155 26.37 4.97 -6.15
CA MET A 155 25.51 6.14 -6.09
C MET A 155 24.50 6.06 -4.95
N ILE A 156 24.08 4.85 -4.58
CA ILE A 156 23.08 4.63 -3.52
C ILE A 156 23.75 4.77 -2.15
N ASN A 157 23.32 5.77 -1.37
CA ASN A 157 23.88 6.10 -0.05
C ASN A 157 22.81 6.24 1.04
N SER A 158 21.53 6.09 0.70
CA SER A 158 20.40 6.18 1.63
C SER A 158 19.25 5.25 1.23
N ALA A 159 18.29 5.07 2.13
CA ALA A 159 17.03 4.36 1.86
C ALA A 159 16.22 5.06 0.76
N CYS A 160 16.22 6.39 0.73
CA CYS A 160 15.55 7.17 -0.32
C CYS A 160 16.19 6.93 -1.69
N ASP A 161 17.53 6.96 -1.77
CA ASP A 161 18.26 6.68 -3.02
C ASP A 161 17.92 5.28 -3.55
N LEU A 162 17.92 4.28 -2.66
CA LEU A 162 17.57 2.91 -3.03
C LEU A 162 16.12 2.82 -3.52
N SER A 163 15.19 3.48 -2.85
CA SER A 163 13.77 3.51 -3.25
C SER A 163 13.58 4.13 -4.64
N GLU A 164 14.30 5.18 -4.96
CA GLU A 164 14.24 5.84 -6.27
C GLU A 164 14.74 4.96 -7.42
N VAL A 165 15.66 4.05 -7.14
CA VAL A 165 16.25 3.14 -8.13
C VAL A 165 15.47 1.84 -8.25
N ILE A 166 15.16 1.20 -7.11
CA ILE A 166 14.73 -0.20 -7.06
C ILE A 166 13.37 -0.45 -7.71
N GLN A 167 12.49 0.55 -7.75
CA GLN A 167 11.18 0.45 -8.37
C GLN A 167 11.23 0.19 -9.90
N TYR A 168 12.36 0.47 -10.54
CA TYR A 168 12.59 0.25 -11.98
C TYR A 168 13.35 -1.03 -12.28
N LEU A 169 13.79 -1.76 -11.26
CA LEU A 169 14.56 -3.00 -11.42
C LEU A 169 13.64 -4.22 -11.53
N THR A 170 14.03 -5.19 -12.34
CA THR A 170 13.43 -6.53 -12.26
C THR A 170 13.83 -7.23 -10.95
N PRO A 171 13.12 -8.30 -10.51
CA PRO A 171 13.51 -9.05 -9.32
C PRO A 171 14.96 -9.56 -9.36
N GLU A 172 15.44 -9.96 -10.54
CA GLU A 172 16.80 -10.46 -10.76
C GLU A 172 17.81 -9.33 -10.58
N GLN A 173 17.58 -8.17 -11.21
CA GLN A 173 18.41 -6.97 -11.07
C GLN A 173 18.42 -6.46 -9.63
N CYS A 174 17.24 -6.44 -8.97
CA CYS A 174 17.12 -6.13 -7.57
C CYS A 174 18.01 -7.03 -6.71
N THR A 175 18.03 -8.35 -7.00
CA THR A 175 18.90 -9.31 -6.31
C THR A 175 20.38 -8.96 -6.48
N VAL A 176 20.81 -8.62 -7.69
CA VAL A 176 22.21 -8.25 -7.97
C VAL A 176 22.59 -6.97 -7.20
N ILE A 177 21.76 -5.94 -7.25
CA ILE A 177 22.02 -4.66 -6.56
C ILE A 177 22.02 -4.85 -5.04
N CYS A 178 21.06 -5.60 -4.48
CA CYS A 178 21.03 -5.88 -3.04
C CYS A 178 22.25 -6.68 -2.57
N LYS A 179 22.74 -7.62 -3.37
CA LYS A 179 23.99 -8.33 -3.07
C LYS A 179 25.20 -7.38 -3.07
N ALA A 180 25.27 -6.46 -4.05
CA ALA A 180 26.34 -5.47 -4.11
C ALA A 180 26.26 -4.44 -2.95
N LEU A 181 25.05 -4.16 -2.44
CA LEU A 181 24.81 -3.26 -1.33
C LEU A 181 24.77 -3.95 0.04
N LYS A 182 25.02 -5.27 0.14
CA LYS A 182 24.81 -6.06 1.35
C LYS A 182 25.37 -5.41 2.63
N GLU A 183 26.59 -4.92 2.56
CA GLU A 183 27.24 -4.27 3.71
C GLU A 183 26.71 -2.86 4.00
N LYS A 184 26.13 -2.18 2.99
CA LYS A 184 25.57 -0.82 3.12
C LYS A 184 24.11 -0.82 3.57
N LEU A 185 23.30 -1.83 3.17
CA LEU A 185 21.86 -1.89 3.49
C LEU A 185 21.56 -1.71 4.99
N PRO A 186 22.23 -2.41 5.91
CA PRO A 186 22.02 -2.23 7.34
C PRO A 186 22.39 -0.81 7.85
N VAL A 187 23.24 -0.09 7.12
CA VAL A 187 23.62 1.30 7.45
C VAL A 187 22.58 2.29 6.93
N PHE A 188 21.96 2.01 5.79
CA PHE A 188 20.91 2.85 5.19
C PHE A 188 19.60 2.73 5.97
N ILE A 189 19.23 1.53 6.40
CA ILE A 189 18.00 1.24 7.12
C ILE A 189 18.25 1.48 8.62
N LYS A 190 18.04 2.70 9.06
CA LYS A 190 18.21 3.12 10.45
C LYS A 190 16.92 3.04 11.26
N SER A 191 15.78 3.06 10.57
CA SER A 191 14.45 3.04 11.14
C SER A 191 13.50 2.16 10.32
N VAL A 192 12.34 1.85 10.89
CA VAL A 192 11.25 1.17 10.20
C VAL A 192 10.72 2.02 9.04
N SER A 193 10.75 3.35 9.17
CA SER A 193 10.37 4.26 8.08
C SER A 193 11.28 4.11 6.86
N ASP A 194 12.59 3.92 7.05
CA ASP A 194 13.52 3.67 5.94
C ASP A 194 13.17 2.35 5.22
N PHE A 195 12.85 1.30 5.98
CA PHE A 195 12.41 0.02 5.42
C PHE A 195 11.11 0.17 4.62
N ARG A 196 10.11 0.87 5.16
CA ARG A 196 8.84 1.14 4.47
C ARG A 196 9.05 1.91 3.17
N ILE A 197 9.85 2.97 3.17
CA ILE A 197 10.14 3.79 1.98
C ILE A 197 10.68 2.92 0.84
N ILE A 198 11.53 1.95 1.15
CA ILE A 198 12.06 1.03 0.15
C ILE A 198 10.97 0.08 -0.37
N LEU A 199 10.11 -0.47 0.52
CA LEU A 199 9.20 -1.55 0.16
C LEU A 199 7.88 -1.11 -0.46
N GLN A 200 7.44 0.14 -0.26
CA GLN A 200 6.10 0.59 -0.66
C GLN A 200 5.82 0.46 -2.17
N TYR A 201 6.85 0.55 -3.01
CA TYR A 201 6.75 0.48 -4.47
C TYR A 201 7.15 -0.88 -5.05
N LEU A 202 7.52 -1.84 -4.21
CA LEU A 202 8.05 -3.13 -4.64
C LEU A 202 6.99 -4.21 -4.78
N THR A 203 7.19 -5.08 -5.75
CA THR A 203 6.43 -6.33 -5.89
C THR A 203 6.75 -7.28 -4.73
N PRO A 204 5.89 -8.27 -4.43
CA PRO A 204 6.16 -9.25 -3.37
C PRO A 204 7.52 -9.95 -3.52
N ASN A 205 7.91 -10.30 -4.75
CA ASN A 205 9.20 -10.95 -5.01
C ASN A 205 10.38 -10.04 -4.66
N GLN A 206 10.34 -8.77 -5.06
CA GLN A 206 11.35 -7.77 -4.73
C GLN A 206 11.44 -7.51 -3.22
N ARG A 207 10.28 -7.43 -2.53
CA ARG A 207 10.22 -7.31 -1.06
C ARG A 207 10.95 -8.45 -0.37
N GLY A 208 10.78 -9.69 -0.87
CA GLY A 208 11.48 -10.86 -0.35
C GLY A 208 12.99 -10.71 -0.41
N VAL A 209 13.54 -10.18 -1.52
CA VAL A 209 14.98 -9.95 -1.68
C VAL A 209 15.51 -8.93 -0.66
N ILE A 210 14.80 -7.81 -0.48
CA ILE A 210 15.18 -6.79 0.50
C ILE A 210 15.12 -7.36 1.93
N TYR A 211 14.02 -8.04 2.27
CA TYR A 211 13.87 -8.67 3.58
C TYR A 211 15.06 -9.58 3.93
N GLU A 212 15.42 -10.49 3.04
CA GLU A 212 16.55 -11.41 3.27
C GLU A 212 17.88 -10.68 3.49
N SER A 213 18.03 -9.51 2.86
CA SER A 213 19.27 -8.72 3.00
C SER A 213 19.34 -7.93 4.32
N VAL A 214 18.19 -7.67 5.00
CA VAL A 214 18.14 -6.79 6.18
C VAL A 214 17.46 -7.40 7.39
N LYS A 215 17.05 -8.68 7.36
CA LYS A 215 16.26 -9.32 8.43
C LYS A 215 16.88 -9.18 9.82
N GLU A 216 18.20 -9.30 9.95
CA GLU A 216 18.90 -9.11 11.22
C GLU A 216 18.77 -7.68 11.75
N LYS A 217 18.81 -6.70 10.84
CA LYS A 217 18.66 -5.29 11.21
C LYS A 217 17.25 -4.94 11.67
N LEU A 218 16.22 -5.58 11.09
CA LEU A 218 14.82 -5.37 11.49
C LEU A 218 14.61 -5.67 12.98
N LEU A 219 15.26 -6.72 13.52
CA LEU A 219 15.16 -7.07 14.94
C LEU A 219 15.67 -5.96 15.87
N VAL A 220 16.60 -5.15 15.39
CA VAL A 220 17.19 -4.04 16.16
C VAL A 220 16.29 -2.79 16.08
N ILE A 221 15.73 -2.47 14.91
CA ILE A 221 14.97 -1.23 14.69
C ILE A 221 13.51 -1.32 15.12
N ILE A 222 12.94 -2.51 15.28
CA ILE A 222 11.58 -2.70 15.81
C ILE A 222 11.58 -2.46 17.32
N ASN A 223 11.03 -1.34 17.79
CA ASN A 223 11.04 -0.93 19.19
C ASN A 223 9.64 -0.61 19.75
N SER A 224 8.60 -0.71 18.94
CA SER A 224 7.20 -0.49 19.32
C SER A 224 6.25 -1.42 18.57
N ALA A 225 5.00 -1.50 19.03
CA ALA A 225 3.92 -2.19 18.33
C ALA A 225 3.70 -1.60 16.93
N TYR A 226 3.82 -0.29 16.80
CA TYR A 226 3.71 0.40 15.51
C TYR A 226 4.83 0.00 14.55
N ASP A 227 6.09 -0.03 15.03
CA ASP A 227 7.21 -0.48 14.21
C ASP A 227 7.02 -1.92 13.71
N LEU A 228 6.55 -2.80 14.60
CA LEU A 228 6.27 -4.19 14.23
C LEU A 228 5.19 -4.27 13.14
N ASN A 229 4.10 -3.52 13.30
CA ASN A 229 3.03 -3.47 12.30
C ASN A 229 3.53 -2.96 10.93
N GLU A 230 4.28 -1.87 10.92
CA GLU A 230 4.86 -1.27 9.71
C GLU A 230 5.79 -2.25 8.96
N VAL A 231 6.42 -3.19 9.66
CA VAL A 231 7.28 -4.21 9.05
C VAL A 231 6.47 -5.39 8.55
N ILE A 232 5.63 -6.01 9.42
CA ILE A 232 5.00 -7.30 9.12
C ILE A 232 3.93 -7.22 8.02
N GLN A 233 3.32 -6.07 7.78
CA GLN A 233 2.39 -5.89 6.67
C GLN A 233 3.02 -6.13 5.27
N TYR A 234 4.35 -6.04 5.17
CA TYR A 234 5.10 -6.30 3.94
C TYR A 234 5.68 -7.71 3.84
N LEU A 235 5.56 -8.50 4.91
CA LEU A 235 6.13 -9.84 5.01
C LEU A 235 5.11 -10.93 4.63
N THR A 236 5.62 -12.07 4.16
CA THR A 236 4.79 -13.27 4.05
C THR A 236 4.52 -13.87 5.44
N PRO A 237 3.51 -14.74 5.61
CA PRO A 237 3.28 -15.43 6.89
C PRO A 237 4.50 -16.17 7.42
N GLU A 238 5.31 -16.77 6.54
CA GLU A 238 6.54 -17.49 6.89
C GLU A 238 7.59 -16.52 7.41
N GLN A 239 7.80 -15.39 6.74
CA GLN A 239 8.72 -14.32 7.17
C GLN A 239 8.27 -13.71 8.49
N CYS A 240 6.94 -13.45 8.65
CA CYS A 240 6.34 -13.05 9.90
C CYS A 240 6.69 -14.00 11.04
N THR A 241 6.56 -15.32 10.80
CA THR A 241 6.90 -16.36 11.78
C THR A 241 8.36 -16.25 12.21
N VAL A 242 9.29 -16.07 11.27
CA VAL A 242 10.73 -15.92 11.56
C VAL A 242 10.99 -14.68 12.39
N VAL A 243 10.43 -13.52 12.02
CA VAL A 243 10.59 -12.25 12.75
C VAL A 243 10.01 -12.35 14.17
N CYS A 244 8.78 -12.88 14.32
CA CYS A 244 8.13 -13.02 15.63
C CYS A 244 8.89 -14.01 16.52
N LYS A 245 9.40 -15.10 15.97
CA LYS A 245 10.24 -16.06 16.72
C LYS A 245 11.53 -15.40 17.22
N ALA A 246 12.19 -14.61 16.37
CA ALA A 246 13.41 -13.90 16.75
C ALA A 246 13.14 -12.77 17.76
N LEU A 247 11.94 -12.14 17.70
CA LEU A 247 11.52 -11.11 18.64
C LEU A 247 10.80 -11.65 19.88
N LYS A 248 10.70 -12.97 20.11
CA LYS A 248 9.88 -13.59 21.15
C LYS A 248 10.02 -12.90 22.51
N GLU A 249 11.22 -12.72 22.99
CA GLU A 249 11.50 -12.06 24.27
C GLU A 249 11.11 -10.57 24.25
N LYS A 250 11.29 -9.91 23.10
CA LYS A 250 10.98 -8.47 22.92
C LYS A 250 9.49 -8.22 22.74
N LEU A 251 8.71 -9.16 22.18
CA LEU A 251 7.27 -9.02 21.98
C LEU A 251 6.53 -8.67 23.26
N SER A 252 6.95 -9.23 24.40
CA SER A 252 6.38 -8.90 25.70
C SER A 252 6.59 -7.43 26.11
N THR A 253 7.60 -6.78 25.63
CA THR A 253 7.88 -5.36 25.88
C THR A 253 7.28 -4.45 24.82
N LEU A 254 7.03 -4.94 23.61
CA LEU A 254 6.41 -4.20 22.52
C LEU A 254 4.90 -4.10 22.69
N ILE A 255 4.25 -5.17 23.17
CA ILE A 255 2.79 -5.24 23.37
C ILE A 255 2.49 -5.04 24.85
N LYS A 256 2.15 -3.82 25.24
CA LYS A 256 1.87 -3.43 26.64
C LYS A 256 0.39 -3.29 26.92
N SER A 257 -0.43 -3.15 25.89
CA SER A 257 -1.86 -2.89 25.97
C SER A 257 -2.64 -3.62 24.87
N ALA A 258 -3.96 -3.68 25.01
CA ALA A 258 -4.86 -4.13 23.96
C ALA A 258 -4.73 -3.28 22.69
N SER A 259 -4.55 -1.97 22.85
CA SER A 259 -4.34 -1.04 21.73
C SER A 259 -3.06 -1.34 20.94
N ASP A 260 -1.95 -1.71 21.60
CA ASP A 260 -0.73 -2.13 20.90
C ASP A 260 -0.98 -3.38 20.06
N PHE A 261 -1.72 -4.35 20.61
CA PHE A 261 -2.05 -5.58 19.88
C PHE A 261 -2.97 -5.29 18.67
N LYS A 262 -3.99 -4.43 18.86
CA LYS A 262 -4.86 -3.98 17.78
C LYS A 262 -4.06 -3.32 16.65
N ILE A 263 -3.16 -2.39 16.99
CA ILE A 263 -2.29 -1.72 16.00
C ILE A 263 -1.53 -2.74 15.14
N ILE A 264 -1.03 -3.81 15.75
CA ILE A 264 -0.33 -4.86 15.02
C ILE A 264 -1.27 -5.61 14.08
N LEU A 265 -2.50 -5.93 14.53
CA LEU A 265 -3.41 -6.82 13.80
C LEU A 265 -4.23 -6.16 12.69
N GLN A 266 -4.49 -4.84 12.78
CA GLN A 266 -5.51 -4.18 11.96
C GLN A 266 -5.29 -4.29 10.43
N TYR A 267 -4.05 -4.36 9.98
CA TYR A 267 -3.69 -4.43 8.56
C TYR A 267 -3.20 -5.81 8.11
N LEU A 268 -3.22 -6.79 9.00
CA LEU A 268 -2.72 -8.12 8.71
C LEU A 268 -3.79 -9.02 8.08
N THR A 269 -3.33 -9.91 7.21
CA THR A 269 -4.14 -11.02 6.72
C THR A 269 -4.51 -11.99 7.85
N PRO A 270 -5.59 -12.78 7.73
CA PRO A 270 -5.96 -13.78 8.74
C PRO A 270 -4.80 -14.72 9.11
N ASN A 271 -4.03 -15.17 8.11
CA ASN A 271 -2.87 -16.06 8.34
C ASN A 271 -1.77 -15.37 9.17
N GLN A 272 -1.45 -14.12 8.87
CA GLN A 272 -0.48 -13.33 9.65
C GLN A 272 -0.97 -13.07 11.07
N ARG A 273 -2.29 -12.78 11.25
CA ARG A 273 -2.90 -12.63 12.59
C ARG A 273 -2.74 -13.90 13.41
N GLY A 274 -2.98 -15.07 12.80
CA GLY A 274 -2.78 -16.37 13.44
C GLY A 274 -1.35 -16.56 13.96
N VAL A 275 -0.35 -16.19 13.13
CA VAL A 275 1.06 -16.23 13.54
C VAL A 275 1.31 -15.35 14.76
N ILE A 276 0.89 -14.09 14.73
CA ILE A 276 1.10 -13.15 15.85
C ILE A 276 0.40 -13.65 17.11
N TYR A 277 -0.85 -14.11 17.00
CA TYR A 277 -1.62 -14.65 18.12
C TYR A 277 -0.83 -15.75 18.85
N GLU A 278 -0.26 -16.71 18.15
CA GLU A 278 0.49 -17.82 18.77
C GLU A 278 1.65 -17.35 19.65
N PHE A 279 2.30 -16.24 19.30
CA PHE A 279 3.39 -15.67 20.10
C PHE A 279 2.95 -14.83 21.31
N VAL A 280 1.70 -14.34 21.31
CA VAL A 280 1.23 -13.40 22.35
C VAL A 280 0.06 -13.91 23.16
N LYS A 281 -0.54 -15.06 22.84
CA LYS A 281 -1.77 -15.59 23.47
C LYS A 281 -1.72 -15.65 25.00
N GLU A 282 -0.55 -16.01 25.56
CA GLU A 282 -0.36 -16.08 27.01
C GLU A 282 -0.37 -14.70 27.68
N LYS A 283 -0.13 -13.63 26.91
CA LYS A 283 -0.12 -12.26 27.41
C LYS A 283 -1.49 -11.58 27.33
N LEU A 284 -2.37 -12.03 26.45
CA LEU A 284 -3.68 -11.42 26.22
C LEU A 284 -4.48 -11.26 27.53
N PRO A 285 -4.55 -12.26 28.45
CA PRO A 285 -5.25 -12.09 29.71
C PRO A 285 -4.68 -11.01 30.63
N VAL A 286 -3.41 -10.65 30.43
CA VAL A 286 -2.75 -9.61 31.24
C VAL A 286 -3.07 -8.21 30.71
N ILE A 287 -3.17 -8.05 29.39
CA ILE A 287 -3.41 -6.74 28.75
C ILE A 287 -4.89 -6.40 28.59
N ILE A 288 -5.81 -7.38 28.73
CA ILE A 288 -7.26 -7.17 28.71
C ILE A 288 -7.72 -6.83 30.14
N ASN A 289 -8.08 -5.57 30.37
CA ASN A 289 -8.46 -5.06 31.70
C ASN A 289 -9.83 -4.38 31.73
N SER A 290 -10.49 -4.26 30.57
CA SER A 290 -11.81 -3.64 30.45
C SER A 290 -12.61 -4.27 29.31
N ALA A 291 -13.92 -4.03 29.27
CA ALA A 291 -14.78 -4.40 28.15
C ALA A 291 -14.31 -3.79 26.83
N TYR A 292 -13.77 -2.58 26.90
CA TYR A 292 -13.19 -1.92 25.74
C TYR A 292 -11.95 -2.66 25.20
N ASP A 293 -11.01 -3.06 26.06
CA ASP A 293 -9.84 -3.85 25.66
C ASP A 293 -10.26 -5.18 25.02
N PHE A 294 -11.23 -5.86 25.65
CA PHE A 294 -11.75 -7.13 25.14
C PHE A 294 -12.39 -6.96 23.76
N ARG A 295 -13.23 -5.94 23.57
CA ARG A 295 -13.81 -5.58 22.28
C ARG A 295 -12.76 -5.33 21.20
N GLU A 296 -11.73 -4.54 21.52
CA GLU A 296 -10.67 -4.18 20.59
C GLU A 296 -9.92 -5.40 20.05
N LEU A 297 -9.87 -6.49 20.80
CA LEU A 297 -9.13 -7.69 20.45
C LEU A 297 -9.98 -8.78 19.83
N ILE A 298 -11.17 -9.03 20.38
CA ILE A 298 -11.98 -10.21 20.06
C ILE A 298 -12.39 -10.25 18.59
N GLN A 299 -12.60 -9.10 17.96
CA GLN A 299 -12.94 -9.00 16.54
C GLN A 299 -11.85 -9.53 15.59
N TYR A 300 -10.62 -9.70 16.07
CA TYR A 300 -9.50 -10.22 15.30
C TYR A 300 -9.19 -11.69 15.59
N LEU A 301 -9.86 -12.29 16.56
CA LEU A 301 -9.67 -13.68 16.97
C LEU A 301 -10.62 -14.61 16.21
N THR A 302 -10.21 -15.84 15.98
CA THR A 302 -11.15 -16.89 15.56
C THR A 302 -11.97 -17.37 16.76
N PRO A 303 -13.10 -18.08 16.57
CA PRO A 303 -13.87 -18.66 17.67
C PRO A 303 -13.03 -19.54 18.60
N GLU A 304 -12.11 -20.33 18.05
CA GLU A 304 -11.21 -21.19 18.82
C GLU A 304 -10.22 -20.36 19.66
N GLN A 305 -9.67 -19.29 19.08
CA GLN A 305 -8.79 -18.34 19.78
C GLN A 305 -9.57 -17.60 20.87
N CYS A 306 -10.81 -17.20 20.59
CA CYS A 306 -11.71 -16.60 21.55
C CYS A 306 -11.94 -17.53 22.73
N THR A 307 -12.20 -18.82 22.49
CA THR A 307 -12.34 -19.85 23.53
C THR A 307 -11.13 -19.89 24.47
N VAL A 308 -9.93 -19.90 23.91
CA VAL A 308 -8.67 -19.92 24.69
C VAL A 308 -8.54 -18.66 25.56
N VAL A 309 -8.83 -17.48 24.99
CA VAL A 309 -8.76 -16.21 25.71
C VAL A 309 -9.82 -16.13 26.81
N CYS A 310 -11.08 -16.47 26.52
CA CYS A 310 -12.16 -16.48 27.53
C CYS A 310 -11.87 -17.45 28.65
N LYS A 311 -11.36 -18.65 28.36
CA LYS A 311 -10.93 -19.63 29.34
C LYS A 311 -9.80 -19.09 30.25
N ALA A 312 -8.83 -18.39 29.68
CA ALA A 312 -7.75 -17.78 30.43
C ALA A 312 -8.22 -16.57 31.27
N LEU A 313 -9.28 -15.87 30.82
CA LEU A 313 -9.90 -14.75 31.52
C LEU A 313 -11.01 -15.17 32.49
N LYS A 314 -11.32 -16.47 32.67
CA LYS A 314 -12.52 -16.96 33.35
C LYS A 314 -12.83 -16.23 34.67
N GLU A 315 -11.82 -16.08 35.52
CA GLU A 315 -11.98 -15.40 36.83
C GLU A 315 -12.07 -13.88 36.71
N LYS A 316 -11.61 -13.32 35.60
CA LYS A 316 -11.53 -11.88 35.38
C LYS A 316 -12.67 -11.37 34.49
N LEU A 317 -13.31 -12.24 33.71
CA LEU A 317 -14.30 -11.86 32.71
C LEU A 317 -15.51 -11.13 33.34
N SER A 318 -15.99 -11.59 34.51
CA SER A 318 -17.09 -10.93 35.27
C SER A 318 -16.68 -9.59 35.91
N VAL A 319 -15.39 -9.30 36.01
CA VAL A 319 -14.86 -8.00 36.44
C VAL A 319 -14.63 -7.05 35.23
N ILE A 320 -14.34 -7.62 34.09
CA ILE A 320 -14.15 -6.87 32.82
C ILE A 320 -15.50 -6.44 32.24
N ILE A 321 -16.53 -7.32 32.39
CA ILE A 321 -17.88 -7.11 31.90
C ILE A 321 -18.78 -7.06 33.15
N GLU A 322 -18.91 -5.89 33.76
CA GLU A 322 -19.58 -5.70 35.05
C GLU A 322 -21.06 -5.43 34.86
N ASP A 323 -21.45 -4.85 33.73
CA ASP A 323 -22.81 -4.38 33.50
C ASP A 323 -23.33 -4.67 32.07
N PRO A 324 -24.62 -4.44 31.79
CA PRO A 324 -25.20 -4.61 30.46
C PRO A 324 -24.59 -3.74 29.37
N PHE A 325 -24.07 -2.55 29.70
CA PHE A 325 -23.44 -1.65 28.73
C PHE A 325 -22.08 -2.18 28.28
N ASP A 326 -21.31 -2.75 29.20
CA ASP A 326 -20.05 -3.42 28.86
C ASP A 326 -20.29 -4.59 27.89
N PHE A 327 -21.30 -5.39 28.16
CA PHE A 327 -21.69 -6.50 27.30
C PHE A 327 -22.15 -5.98 25.91
N LYS A 328 -22.99 -4.94 25.88
CA LYS A 328 -23.47 -4.28 24.65
C LYS A 328 -22.32 -3.78 23.78
N ILE A 329 -21.28 -3.23 24.38
CA ILE A 329 -20.07 -2.75 23.66
C ILE A 329 -19.38 -3.90 22.93
N ILE A 330 -19.39 -5.10 23.51
CA ILE A 330 -18.66 -6.26 22.98
C ILE A 330 -19.47 -6.97 21.88
N VAL A 331 -20.78 -7.24 22.15
CA VAL A 331 -21.59 -8.12 21.29
C VAL A 331 -21.71 -7.67 19.85
N ARG A 332 -21.66 -6.36 19.59
CA ARG A 332 -21.74 -5.78 18.23
C ARG A 332 -20.60 -6.20 17.31
N TYR A 333 -19.50 -6.68 17.86
CA TYR A 333 -18.29 -7.03 17.14
C TYR A 333 -18.02 -8.54 17.10
N LEU A 334 -18.93 -9.35 17.70
CA LEU A 334 -18.81 -10.79 17.74
C LEU A 334 -19.50 -11.45 16.55
N THR A 335 -18.86 -12.44 15.96
CA THR A 335 -19.57 -13.43 15.17
C THR A 335 -20.47 -14.26 16.09
N PHE A 336 -21.48 -14.97 15.53
CA PHE A 336 -22.34 -15.80 16.34
C PHE A 336 -21.56 -16.86 17.16
N ASP A 337 -20.58 -17.51 16.53
CA ASP A 337 -19.76 -18.52 17.20
C ASP A 337 -18.94 -17.93 18.36
N GLN A 338 -18.36 -16.73 18.17
CA GLN A 338 -17.67 -16.01 19.25
C GLN A 338 -18.63 -15.59 20.35
N PHE A 339 -19.86 -15.19 20.00
CA PHE A 339 -20.89 -14.82 20.95
C PHE A 339 -21.28 -16.00 21.85
N VAL A 340 -21.48 -17.19 21.27
CA VAL A 340 -21.73 -18.44 22.02
C VAL A 340 -20.63 -18.68 23.04
N VAL A 341 -19.39 -18.60 22.61
CA VAL A 341 -18.21 -18.78 23.48
C VAL A 341 -18.19 -17.76 24.63
N VAL A 342 -18.41 -16.47 24.35
CA VAL A 342 -18.42 -15.43 25.39
C VAL A 342 -19.56 -15.72 26.42
N CYS A 343 -20.75 -16.09 25.95
CA CYS A 343 -21.89 -16.44 26.83
C CYS A 343 -21.63 -17.67 27.72
N GLU A 344 -20.87 -18.66 27.24
CA GLU A 344 -20.48 -19.84 28.03
C GLU A 344 -19.59 -19.47 29.23
N PHE A 345 -18.70 -18.49 29.08
CA PHE A 345 -17.77 -18.08 30.15
C PHE A 345 -18.30 -16.93 31.00
N LEU A 346 -19.22 -16.11 30.46
CA LEU A 346 -19.82 -14.98 31.14
C LEU A 346 -21.10 -15.44 31.85
N LYS A 347 -21.24 -15.17 33.15
CA LYS A 347 -22.45 -15.44 33.90
C LYS A 347 -23.50 -14.38 33.57
N LEU A 348 -24.11 -14.40 32.40
CA LEU A 348 -25.17 -13.45 32.00
C LEU A 348 -26.22 -13.19 33.06
N PRO A 349 -26.73 -14.23 33.81
CA PRO A 349 -27.68 -13.99 34.88
C PRO A 349 -27.17 -13.09 36.02
N THR A 350 -25.89 -12.81 36.11
CA THR A 350 -25.35 -11.89 37.14
C THR A 350 -25.31 -10.45 36.72
N ILE A 351 -25.32 -10.17 35.42
CA ILE A 351 -25.28 -8.82 34.86
C ILE A 351 -26.63 -8.32 34.35
N ILE A 352 -27.60 -9.21 34.14
CA ILE A 352 -28.96 -8.88 33.70
C ILE A 352 -29.90 -9.11 34.90
N ASN A 353 -30.26 -8.02 35.61
CA ASN A 353 -31.02 -8.07 36.82
C ASN A 353 -32.41 -7.38 36.74
N SER A 354 -32.68 -6.68 35.63
CA SER A 354 -33.91 -5.96 35.38
C SER A 354 -34.34 -6.02 33.92
N ALA A 355 -35.59 -5.70 33.63
CA ALA A 355 -36.11 -5.55 32.28
C ALA A 355 -35.34 -4.48 31.50
N TYR A 356 -34.86 -3.43 32.16
CA TYR A 356 -34.06 -2.41 31.58
C TYR A 356 -32.66 -2.92 31.15
N ASP A 357 -31.99 -3.73 31.98
CA ASP A 357 -30.73 -4.38 31.62
C ASP A 357 -30.91 -5.30 30.43
N PHE A 358 -31.97 -6.08 30.39
CA PHE A 358 -32.31 -6.97 29.30
C PHE A 358 -32.51 -6.16 27.98
N LYS A 359 -33.30 -5.06 28.05
CA LYS A 359 -33.51 -4.14 26.95
C LYS A 359 -32.17 -3.62 26.35
N ILE A 360 -31.27 -3.13 27.21
CA ILE A 360 -29.95 -2.59 26.78
C ILE A 360 -29.23 -3.59 25.91
N ILE A 361 -29.29 -4.86 26.24
CA ILE A 361 -28.59 -5.94 25.55
C ILE A 361 -29.29 -6.29 24.23
N ILE A 362 -30.59 -6.55 24.25
CA ILE A 362 -31.37 -7.01 23.10
C ILE A 362 -31.37 -6.01 21.94
N GLU A 363 -31.30 -4.69 22.22
CA GLU A 363 -31.14 -3.64 21.19
C GLU A 363 -29.95 -3.84 20.27
N SER A 364 -29.01 -4.69 20.63
CA SER A 364 -27.74 -4.86 19.88
C SER A 364 -27.51 -6.29 19.42
N LEU A 365 -28.44 -7.20 19.70
CA LEU A 365 -28.33 -8.61 19.31
C LEU A 365 -28.94 -8.87 17.92
N SER A 366 -28.42 -9.89 17.24
CA SER A 366 -29.16 -10.52 16.16
C SER A 366 -30.30 -11.41 16.72
N PRO A 367 -31.28 -11.76 15.89
CA PRO A 367 -32.33 -12.67 16.30
C PRO A 367 -31.84 -13.99 16.94
N GLU A 368 -30.80 -14.57 16.33
CA GLU A 368 -30.20 -15.81 16.82
C GLU A 368 -29.51 -15.61 18.18
N GLN A 369 -28.83 -14.47 18.35
CA GLN A 369 -28.20 -14.10 19.62
C GLN A 369 -29.25 -13.83 20.71
N CYS A 370 -30.34 -13.14 20.36
CA CYS A 370 -31.46 -12.86 21.28
C CYS A 370 -32.08 -14.16 21.78
N ASN A 371 -32.39 -15.11 20.91
CA ASN A 371 -32.92 -16.41 21.26
C ASN A 371 -31.99 -17.15 22.24
N LEU A 372 -30.68 -17.14 22.00
CA LEU A 372 -29.70 -17.76 22.91
C LEU A 372 -29.71 -17.09 24.29
N VAL A 373 -29.76 -15.76 24.36
CA VAL A 373 -29.83 -15.03 25.64
C VAL A 373 -31.13 -15.35 26.38
N CYS A 374 -32.27 -15.43 25.69
CA CYS A 374 -33.56 -15.83 26.29
C CYS A 374 -33.47 -17.25 26.89
N GLU A 375 -32.89 -18.22 26.21
CA GLU A 375 -32.69 -19.57 26.72
C GLU A 375 -31.75 -19.61 27.93
N ILE A 376 -30.64 -18.84 27.91
CA ILE A 376 -29.71 -18.74 29.07
C ILE A 376 -30.40 -18.15 30.28
N LEU A 377 -31.29 -17.17 30.09
CA LEU A 377 -32.02 -16.49 31.18
C LEU A 377 -33.36 -17.15 31.54
N LYS A 378 -33.72 -18.25 30.88
CA LYS A 378 -35.04 -18.87 30.96
C LYS A 378 -35.60 -18.95 32.36
N GLU A 379 -34.81 -19.45 33.32
CA GLU A 379 -35.25 -19.62 34.71
C GLU A 379 -35.42 -18.29 35.48
N ARG A 380 -34.73 -17.23 35.01
CA ARG A 380 -34.74 -15.91 35.64
C ARG A 380 -35.61 -14.88 34.92
N LEU A 381 -36.04 -15.18 33.70
CA LEU A 381 -36.75 -14.21 32.87
C LEU A 381 -38.03 -13.74 33.53
N SER A 382 -38.74 -14.61 34.30
CA SER A 382 -39.91 -14.28 35.07
C SER A 382 -39.63 -13.39 36.29
N ASP A 383 -38.39 -13.35 36.79
CA ASP A 383 -38.00 -12.45 37.86
C ASP A 383 -37.60 -11.08 37.30
N ILE A 384 -37.04 -11.08 36.10
CA ILE A 384 -36.59 -9.89 35.36
C ILE A 384 -37.80 -9.12 34.80
N ILE A 385 -38.78 -9.85 34.24
CA ILE A 385 -40.02 -9.31 33.66
C ILE A 385 -41.16 -9.68 34.59
N ASN A 386 -41.48 -8.84 35.58
CA ASN A 386 -42.43 -9.12 36.62
C ASN A 386 -43.64 -8.17 36.69
N SER A 387 -43.69 -7.19 35.76
CA SER A 387 -44.78 -6.24 35.63
C SER A 387 -45.12 -5.97 34.15
N SER A 388 -46.33 -5.40 33.92
CA SER A 388 -46.72 -4.97 32.56
C SER A 388 -45.76 -3.93 31.96
N TYR A 389 -45.23 -3.05 32.80
CA TYR A 389 -44.23 -2.06 32.39
C TYR A 389 -42.94 -2.73 31.94
N ASP A 390 -42.45 -3.72 32.68
CA ASP A 390 -41.25 -4.49 32.29
C ASP A 390 -41.47 -5.23 30.99
N PHE A 391 -42.63 -5.87 30.83
CA PHE A 391 -43.00 -6.57 29.61
C PHE A 391 -43.03 -5.64 28.42
N THR A 392 -43.68 -4.47 28.52
CA THR A 392 -43.70 -3.45 27.45
C THR A 392 -42.32 -2.95 27.12
N THR A 393 -41.49 -2.68 28.14
CA THR A 393 -40.11 -2.21 27.98
C THR A 393 -39.26 -3.17 27.15
N VAL A 394 -39.49 -4.48 27.26
CA VAL A 394 -38.75 -5.51 26.57
C VAL A 394 -39.32 -5.73 25.14
N VAL A 395 -40.64 -5.92 25.05
CA VAL A 395 -41.36 -6.31 23.83
C VAL A 395 -41.24 -5.26 22.73
N GLU A 396 -41.16 -3.98 23.09
CA GLU A 396 -40.97 -2.86 22.16
C GLU A 396 -39.73 -3.01 21.26
N PHE A 397 -38.71 -3.74 21.69
CA PHE A 397 -37.43 -3.93 21.00
C PHE A 397 -37.25 -5.31 20.36
N LEU A 398 -38.24 -6.20 20.55
CA LEU A 398 -38.22 -7.56 19.99
C LEU A 398 -38.98 -7.62 18.66
N ASN A 399 -38.49 -8.43 17.75
CA ASN A 399 -39.26 -8.80 16.57
C ASN A 399 -40.36 -9.85 16.97
N PRO A 400 -41.35 -10.12 16.09
CA PRO A 400 -42.43 -11.06 16.40
C PRO A 400 -41.97 -12.46 16.80
N ASN A 401 -40.88 -12.96 16.26
CA ASN A 401 -40.38 -14.31 16.62
C ASN A 401 -39.74 -14.31 18.00
N GLU A 402 -38.97 -13.27 18.32
CA GLU A 402 -38.35 -13.08 19.64
C GLU A 402 -39.40 -12.85 20.71
N CYS A 403 -40.44 -12.06 20.40
CA CYS A 403 -41.61 -11.89 21.26
C CYS A 403 -42.25 -13.24 21.58
N ASN A 404 -42.44 -14.12 20.58
CA ASN A 404 -42.99 -15.45 20.77
C ASN A 404 -42.13 -16.28 21.74
N VAL A 405 -40.80 -16.23 21.62
CA VAL A 405 -39.86 -16.93 22.51
C VAL A 405 -40.04 -16.44 23.97
N VAL A 406 -40.06 -15.12 24.17
CA VAL A 406 -40.23 -14.50 25.48
C VAL A 406 -41.63 -14.85 26.08
N CYS A 407 -42.68 -14.75 25.27
CA CYS A 407 -44.05 -15.12 25.70
C CYS A 407 -44.17 -16.61 26.04
N GLU A 408 -43.51 -17.49 25.28
CA GLU A 408 -43.50 -18.93 25.57
C GLU A 408 -42.80 -19.24 26.91
N ILE A 409 -41.66 -18.57 27.17
CA ILE A 409 -40.95 -18.71 28.46
C ILE A 409 -41.78 -18.18 29.62
N LEU A 410 -42.48 -17.06 29.45
CA LEU A 410 -43.32 -16.42 30.49
C LEU A 410 -44.73 -16.96 30.57
N ARG A 411 -45.10 -17.96 29.76
CA ARG A 411 -46.46 -18.44 29.52
C ARG A 411 -47.29 -18.64 30.80
N GLU A 412 -46.72 -19.27 31.82
CA GLU A 412 -47.41 -19.56 33.06
C GLU A 412 -47.64 -18.32 33.95
N ARG A 413 -46.85 -17.27 33.77
CA ARG A 413 -46.90 -16.02 34.53
C ARG A 413 -47.45 -14.83 33.75
N LEU A 414 -47.75 -15.00 32.48
CA LEU A 414 -48.15 -13.90 31.59
C LEU A 414 -49.47 -13.26 32.10
N SER A 415 -50.41 -14.03 32.62
CA SER A 415 -51.66 -13.54 33.23
C SER A 415 -51.42 -12.72 34.48
N ASP A 416 -50.38 -13.02 35.26
CA ASP A 416 -50.02 -12.28 36.46
C ASP A 416 -49.30 -10.98 36.15
N ILE A 417 -48.52 -10.98 35.08
CA ILE A 417 -47.77 -9.83 34.58
C ILE A 417 -48.72 -8.81 33.94
N ILE A 418 -49.70 -9.29 33.15
CA ILE A 418 -50.63 -8.44 32.39
C ILE A 418 -52.00 -8.47 33.11
N ASN A 419 -52.13 -7.62 34.10
CA ASN A 419 -53.29 -7.63 34.99
C ASN A 419 -54.51 -6.86 34.50
N SER A 420 -54.43 -6.06 33.45
CA SER A 420 -55.54 -5.25 32.96
C SER A 420 -55.55 -5.06 31.46
N SER A 421 -56.74 -4.76 30.89
CA SER A 421 -56.88 -4.41 29.48
C SER A 421 -56.17 -3.07 29.08
N TYR A 422 -55.83 -2.25 30.08
CA TYR A 422 -55.04 -1.01 29.86
C TYR A 422 -53.57 -1.30 29.55
N ASP A 423 -53.07 -2.44 30.01
CA ASP A 423 -51.68 -2.85 29.80
C ASP A 423 -51.38 -3.24 28.35
N PHE A 424 -52.41 -3.47 27.51
CA PHE A 424 -52.29 -3.79 26.09
C PHE A 424 -52.36 -2.60 25.15
N ILE A 425 -52.67 -1.40 25.66
CA ILE A 425 -52.93 -0.19 24.81
C ILE A 425 -51.75 0.79 24.84
N THR A 426 -50.79 0.60 25.75
CA THR A 426 -49.55 1.40 25.82
C THR A 426 -48.40 0.67 25.18
#